data_438de1e75ac6f9671869f96bb4110c71
#
_entry.id   438de1e75ac6f9671869f96bb4110c71
#
_cell.length_a   1.000
_cell.length_b   1.000
_cell.length_c   1.000
_cell.angle_alpha   90.00
_cell.angle_beta   90.00
_cell.angle_gamma   90.00
#
_symmetry.space_group_name_H-M   'P 1'
#
loop_
_entity.id
_entity.type
_entity.pdbx_description
1 polymer ?
#
loop_
_entity_poly.entity_id
_entity_poly.type
_entity_poly.pdbx_seq_one_letter_code
_entity_poly.pdbx_strand_id
1 'polypeptide(L)'
;MTTTGLGLRTAALAGTAMLLLTATASAQQAQQFRCPRVGGDLIFGLEARVPMLDQHVTPAGATRNVTMNIFDTLVTRDENMNPLLNLAQSVDISPDFKVYTFRIREGVTFHNGKTLTSADVLASFQRYQRVGFDRSILDVVDSMATPDANTFVVTLKESRPTFMEAVSSFTVPIVIIPSENANAPAQQLPMVGTGPFQFVEFVADSHIRIRRYENYRPDTRYTGLRGFGGYRQACVDTVTFRMLTEAGARTAALETGEIHGSEDVPTASQRRLAGNPNIRLSRLENFWLHITYPNVSVPPTDNLLVRQAIQAAMNMEEIMEASSDGAYRLNPSFQFPGQAYYTDAGGNLYNQRNQARARELLARSGYRGERVQLLTNREYPSMYNAALVMSEQLKAVGINAELLVLDWPAALQLSTTNAGWNFFFTGWTSVFAQGGAQSLRNLANPANVHKPPNNQTDPEFQQHFNAIASGTTLDERRAAFARAQARAFDQVLAIPMGVMPKVQAVRANVEGFEPYFAVRVSNVSIRP
;
A
#
# COMPACT_ATOMS: atom_id res chain seq x y z
N MET A 1 -40.07 -19.09 -90.67
CA MET A 1 -39.40 -20.22 -91.27
C MET A 1 -38.45 -20.79 -90.26
N THR A 2 -38.79 -22.05 -89.88
CA THR A 2 -37.89 -23.14 -89.57
C THR A 2 -36.83 -22.96 -88.52
N THR A 3 -36.61 -23.74 -87.53
CA THR A 3 -37.02 -25.07 -87.03
C THR A 3 -36.09 -25.40 -85.87
N THR A 4 -36.66 -25.85 -84.80
CA THR A 4 -36.27 -26.91 -83.88
C THR A 4 -34.79 -27.27 -83.63
N GLY A 5 -34.50 -27.43 -82.37
CA GLY A 5 -33.34 -28.14 -81.87
C GLY A 5 -33.40 -28.40 -80.38
N LEU A 6 -34.02 -29.53 -79.98
CA LEU A 6 -34.07 -30.07 -78.61
C LEU A 6 -32.68 -30.62 -78.24
N GLY A 7 -32.22 -30.26 -77.09
CA GLY A 7 -30.99 -30.82 -76.48
C GLY A 7 -31.14 -31.02 -75.01
N LEU A 8 -31.50 -32.25 -74.58
CA LEU A 8 -31.41 -32.68 -73.21
C LEU A 8 -29.96 -32.62 -72.71
N ARG A 9 -29.73 -31.95 -71.59
CA ARG A 9 -28.50 -32.12 -70.78
C ARG A 9 -28.90 -32.44 -69.36
N THR A 10 -28.54 -33.62 -68.95
CA THR A 10 -28.56 -34.19 -67.63
C THR A 10 -27.84 -33.29 -66.62
N ALA A 11 -28.56 -32.86 -65.58
CA ALA A 11 -27.97 -32.17 -64.43
C ALA A 11 -27.46 -33.22 -63.45
N ALA A 12 -26.15 -33.22 -63.26
CA ALA A 12 -25.51 -33.97 -62.18
C ALA A 12 -25.60 -33.11 -60.87
N LEU A 13 -26.33 -33.64 -59.89
CA LEU A 13 -26.33 -33.10 -58.52
C LEU A 13 -24.99 -33.41 -57.85
N ALA A 14 -24.14 -32.39 -57.67
CA ALA A 14 -22.99 -32.44 -56.78
C ALA A 14 -23.45 -32.01 -55.38
N GLY A 15 -23.64 -32.96 -54.47
CA GLY A 15 -23.91 -32.71 -53.06
C GLY A 15 -22.65 -32.22 -52.36
N THR A 16 -22.60 -30.95 -52.04
CA THR A 16 -21.55 -30.37 -51.20
C THR A 16 -21.90 -30.66 -49.74
N ALA A 17 -21.26 -31.66 -49.13
CA ALA A 17 -21.33 -31.92 -47.71
C ALA A 17 -20.54 -30.81 -46.98
N MET A 18 -21.24 -29.86 -46.38
CA MET A 18 -20.67 -28.82 -45.52
C MET A 18 -20.38 -29.43 -44.14
N LEU A 19 -19.12 -29.84 -43.91
CA LEU A 19 -18.63 -30.24 -42.59
C LEU A 19 -18.63 -28.99 -41.67
N LEU A 20 -19.63 -28.86 -40.82
CA LEU A 20 -19.64 -27.97 -39.68
C LEU A 20 -18.62 -28.46 -38.65
N LEU A 21 -17.39 -27.94 -38.71
CA LEU A 21 -16.43 -28.02 -37.63
C LEU A 21 -16.95 -27.13 -36.47
N THR A 22 -17.67 -27.73 -35.56
CA THR A 22 -17.93 -27.11 -34.26
C THR A 22 -16.62 -27.09 -33.50
N ALA A 23 -15.90 -25.97 -33.57
CA ALA A 23 -14.81 -25.66 -32.66
C ALA A 23 -15.43 -25.50 -31.27
N THR A 24 -15.43 -26.55 -30.46
CA THR A 24 -15.63 -26.46 -29.02
C THR A 24 -14.43 -25.70 -28.45
N ALA A 25 -14.59 -24.40 -28.29
CA ALA A 25 -13.69 -23.61 -27.45
C ALA A 25 -13.85 -24.16 -26.03
N SER A 26 -13.00 -25.11 -25.66
CA SER A 26 -12.82 -25.50 -24.28
C SER A 26 -12.31 -24.25 -23.55
N ALA A 27 -13.20 -23.55 -22.84
CA ALA A 27 -12.79 -22.57 -21.87
C ALA A 27 -11.93 -23.32 -20.85
N GLN A 28 -10.62 -23.19 -20.97
CA GLN A 28 -9.67 -23.76 -20.04
C GLN A 28 -9.95 -23.08 -18.68
N GLN A 29 -10.70 -23.75 -17.82
CA GLN A 29 -10.90 -23.26 -16.44
C GLN A 29 -9.51 -23.08 -15.85
N ALA A 30 -9.16 -21.84 -15.51
CA ALA A 30 -7.88 -21.52 -14.90
C ALA A 30 -7.72 -22.41 -13.66
N GLN A 31 -6.72 -23.26 -13.67
CA GLN A 31 -6.49 -24.25 -12.61
C GLN A 31 -6.09 -23.51 -11.33
N GLN A 32 -6.76 -23.83 -10.22
CA GLN A 32 -6.39 -23.31 -8.91
C GLN A 32 -4.95 -23.72 -8.57
N PHE A 33 -4.25 -22.81 -7.89
CA PHE A 33 -2.89 -23.08 -7.44
C PHE A 33 -2.83 -24.39 -6.62
N ARG A 34 -1.77 -25.15 -6.86
CA ARG A 34 -1.42 -26.33 -6.05
C ARG A 34 0.02 -26.20 -5.60
N CYS A 35 0.30 -26.49 -4.33
CA CYS A 35 1.65 -26.52 -3.84
C CYS A 35 2.49 -27.49 -4.67
N PRO A 36 3.57 -27.05 -5.35
CA PRO A 36 4.48 -27.95 -6.04
C PRO A 36 5.07 -29.00 -5.11
N ARG A 37 5.27 -28.60 -3.85
CA ARG A 37 5.70 -29.45 -2.75
C ARG A 37 5.05 -28.95 -1.45
N VAL A 38 4.76 -29.88 -0.55
CA VAL A 38 4.27 -29.60 0.79
C VAL A 38 5.33 -30.04 1.80
N GLY A 39 5.59 -29.21 2.80
CA GLY A 39 6.55 -29.48 3.87
C GLY A 39 7.79 -28.60 3.83
N GLY A 40 8.60 -28.71 4.87
CA GLY A 40 9.84 -27.96 5.05
C GLY A 40 9.67 -26.66 5.84
N ASP A 41 10.82 -26.06 6.18
CA ASP A 41 10.92 -24.86 7.01
C ASP A 41 11.44 -23.68 6.19
N LEU A 42 10.65 -22.62 6.08
CA LEU A 42 11.04 -21.37 5.43
C LEU A 42 11.63 -20.40 6.47
N ILE A 43 12.83 -19.88 6.21
CA ILE A 43 13.43 -18.85 7.05
C ILE A 43 13.51 -17.56 6.24
N PHE A 44 12.89 -16.48 6.76
CA PHE A 44 12.80 -15.21 6.07
C PHE A 44 13.40 -14.07 6.92
N GLY A 45 14.37 -13.33 6.38
CA GLY A 45 15.03 -12.22 7.04
C GLY A 45 14.24 -10.92 6.95
N LEU A 46 13.89 -10.34 8.10
CA LEU A 46 13.27 -9.01 8.20
C LEU A 46 14.33 -7.93 8.39
N GLU A 47 14.10 -6.76 7.80
CA GLU A 47 14.98 -5.60 7.89
C GLU A 47 14.82 -4.80 9.19
N ALA A 48 13.70 -4.98 9.89
CA ALA A 48 13.37 -4.24 11.09
C ALA A 48 12.92 -5.17 12.22
N ARG A 49 13.09 -4.70 13.45
CA ARG A 49 12.52 -5.34 14.64
C ARG A 49 11.01 -5.25 14.60
N VAL A 50 10.33 -6.31 15.03
CA VAL A 50 8.89 -6.35 15.18
C VAL A 50 8.54 -5.79 16.57
N PRO A 51 7.88 -4.62 16.67
CA PRO A 51 7.65 -3.98 17.96
C PRO A 51 6.55 -4.70 18.77
N MET A 52 5.58 -5.28 18.08
CA MET A 52 4.41 -5.97 18.65
C MET A 52 3.69 -6.76 17.56
N LEU A 53 2.74 -7.63 17.95
CA LEU A 53 1.92 -8.40 17.00
C LEU A 53 0.45 -7.97 16.94
N ASP A 54 0.02 -6.98 17.71
CA ASP A 54 -1.35 -6.45 17.65
C ASP A 54 -1.51 -5.50 16.44
N GLN A 55 -1.95 -6.06 15.32
CA GLN A 55 -2.07 -5.33 14.05
C GLN A 55 -3.14 -4.23 14.08
N HIS A 56 -4.11 -4.28 14.99
CA HIS A 56 -5.09 -3.20 15.11
C HIS A 56 -4.45 -1.88 15.57
N VAL A 57 -3.38 -1.92 16.35
CA VAL A 57 -2.84 -0.72 17.03
C VAL A 57 -1.54 -0.19 16.42
N THR A 58 -1.02 -0.80 15.37
CA THR A 58 0.25 -0.38 14.75
C THR A 58 0.22 -0.39 13.24
N PRO A 59 0.79 0.63 12.55
CA PRO A 59 1.00 0.64 11.11
C PRO A 59 2.34 -0.01 10.72
N ALA A 60 3.11 -0.58 11.67
CA ALA A 60 4.46 -1.08 11.43
C ALA A 60 4.50 -2.17 10.35
N GLY A 61 5.33 -1.97 9.34
CA GLY A 61 5.54 -2.94 8.25
C GLY A 61 6.07 -4.27 8.76
N ALA A 62 7.00 -4.23 9.72
CA ALA A 62 7.56 -5.44 10.34
C ALA A 62 6.49 -6.31 11.02
N THR A 63 5.53 -5.69 11.74
CA THR A 63 4.36 -6.41 12.29
C THR A 63 3.54 -7.04 11.18
N ARG A 64 3.22 -6.28 10.14
CA ARG A 64 2.40 -6.70 9.01
C ARG A 64 2.99 -7.87 8.24
N ASN A 65 4.32 -7.92 8.09
CA ASN A 65 5.03 -9.05 7.45
C ASN A 65 4.72 -10.40 8.10
N VAL A 66 4.43 -10.40 9.39
CA VAL A 66 4.07 -11.62 10.13
C VAL A 66 2.57 -11.80 10.20
N THR A 67 1.84 -10.79 10.67
CA THR A 67 0.44 -10.90 11.08
C THR A 67 -0.53 -11.12 9.93
N MET A 68 -0.23 -10.62 8.71
CA MET A 68 -1.07 -10.85 7.53
C MET A 68 -0.96 -12.28 6.96
N ASN A 69 -0.08 -13.11 7.52
CA ASN A 69 -0.06 -14.55 7.27
C ASN A 69 -0.86 -15.33 8.33
N ILE A 70 -1.17 -14.70 9.48
CA ILE A 70 -1.92 -15.27 10.61
C ILE A 70 -3.41 -14.89 10.54
N PHE A 71 -3.69 -13.63 10.20
CA PHE A 71 -5.03 -13.07 10.18
C PHE A 71 -5.54 -12.83 8.76
N ASP A 72 -6.85 -12.89 8.62
CA ASP A 72 -7.59 -12.36 7.48
C ASP A 72 -8.37 -11.11 7.85
N THR A 73 -8.76 -10.36 6.83
CA THR A 73 -9.66 -9.21 6.92
C THR A 73 -10.99 -9.52 6.21
N LEU A 74 -12.03 -8.76 6.49
CA LEU A 74 -13.30 -8.88 5.76
C LEU A 74 -13.12 -8.51 4.29
N VAL A 75 -12.41 -7.40 4.04
CA VAL A 75 -12.02 -6.87 2.73
C VAL A 75 -10.53 -6.55 2.77
N THR A 76 -9.81 -6.79 1.69
CA THR A 76 -8.39 -6.47 1.51
C THR A 76 -8.19 -5.67 0.21
N ARG A 77 -6.97 -5.59 -0.30
CA ARG A 77 -6.63 -4.94 -1.57
C ARG A 77 -5.89 -5.89 -2.50
N ASP A 78 -6.17 -5.75 -3.79
CA ASP A 78 -5.41 -6.43 -4.84
C ASP A 78 -4.07 -5.73 -5.14
N GLU A 79 -3.33 -6.21 -6.13
CA GLU A 79 -2.03 -5.67 -6.55
C GLU A 79 -2.12 -4.24 -7.10
N ASN A 80 -3.29 -3.83 -7.59
CA ASN A 80 -3.57 -2.48 -8.09
C ASN A 80 -4.19 -1.56 -7.04
N MET A 81 -4.23 -2.02 -5.78
CA MET A 81 -4.81 -1.29 -4.64
C MET A 81 -6.33 -1.09 -4.72
N ASN A 82 -7.05 -1.90 -5.50
CA ASN A 82 -8.50 -1.91 -5.49
C ASN A 82 -9.03 -2.75 -4.31
N PRO A 83 -10.16 -2.39 -3.69
CA PRO A 83 -10.82 -3.23 -2.69
C PRO A 83 -11.12 -4.62 -3.24
N LEU A 84 -10.76 -5.65 -2.47
CA LEU A 84 -10.95 -7.05 -2.78
C LEU A 84 -11.66 -7.76 -1.63
N LEU A 85 -12.76 -8.45 -1.91
CA LEU A 85 -13.42 -9.27 -0.92
C LEU A 85 -12.50 -10.42 -0.47
N ASN A 86 -12.42 -10.67 0.85
CA ASN A 86 -11.60 -11.74 1.41
C ASN A 86 -12.47 -12.69 2.26
N LEU A 87 -12.73 -12.40 3.54
CA LEU A 87 -13.71 -13.16 4.32
C LEU A 87 -15.15 -12.81 3.96
N ALA A 88 -15.39 -11.65 3.35
CA ALA A 88 -16.68 -11.38 2.73
C ALA A 88 -16.85 -12.21 1.44
N GLN A 89 -17.97 -12.92 1.33
CA GLN A 89 -18.38 -13.62 0.11
C GLN A 89 -18.93 -12.64 -0.93
N SER A 90 -19.78 -11.71 -0.47
CA SER A 90 -20.36 -10.63 -1.26
C SER A 90 -20.58 -9.40 -0.39
N VAL A 91 -20.85 -8.28 -1.05
CA VAL A 91 -21.30 -7.05 -0.41
C VAL A 91 -22.42 -6.44 -1.25
N ASP A 92 -23.55 -6.15 -0.61
CA ASP A 92 -24.64 -5.37 -1.18
C ASP A 92 -24.57 -3.94 -0.61
N ILE A 93 -24.58 -2.96 -1.50
CA ILE A 93 -24.44 -1.54 -1.15
C ILE A 93 -25.72 -0.82 -1.53
N SER A 94 -26.34 -0.11 -0.58
CA SER A 94 -27.53 0.68 -0.86
C SER A 94 -27.26 1.80 -1.88
N PRO A 95 -28.25 2.19 -2.72
CA PRO A 95 -28.03 3.21 -3.75
C PRO A 95 -27.55 4.57 -3.22
N ASP A 96 -27.82 4.88 -1.96
CA ASP A 96 -27.38 6.09 -1.27
C ASP A 96 -26.01 5.94 -0.58
N PHE A 97 -25.35 4.78 -0.73
CA PHE A 97 -24.06 4.46 -0.10
C PHE A 97 -24.04 4.61 1.42
N LYS A 98 -25.18 4.35 2.09
CA LYS A 98 -25.28 4.40 3.55
C LYS A 98 -25.31 3.03 4.20
N VAL A 99 -25.75 2.00 3.50
CA VAL A 99 -25.87 0.65 4.07
C VAL A 99 -24.99 -0.31 3.28
N TYR A 100 -24.12 -1.01 3.99
CA TYR A 100 -23.21 -2.03 3.46
C TYR A 100 -23.53 -3.36 4.12
N THR A 101 -24.08 -4.32 3.36
CA THR A 101 -24.45 -5.65 3.82
C THR A 101 -23.46 -6.68 3.32
N PHE A 102 -22.63 -7.19 4.21
CA PHE A 102 -21.61 -8.21 3.90
C PHE A 102 -22.17 -9.60 4.20
N ARG A 103 -22.05 -10.52 3.23
CA ARG A 103 -22.20 -11.97 3.43
C ARG A 103 -20.84 -12.57 3.71
N ILE A 104 -20.70 -13.33 4.79
CA ILE A 104 -19.44 -13.93 5.23
C ILE A 104 -19.31 -15.31 4.60
N ARG A 105 -18.07 -15.67 4.20
CA ARG A 105 -17.75 -17.00 3.67
C ARG A 105 -18.02 -18.08 4.73
N GLU A 106 -18.72 -19.13 4.33
CA GLU A 106 -19.04 -20.25 5.20
C GLU A 106 -17.87 -21.23 5.38
N GLY A 107 -17.85 -21.92 6.51
CA GLY A 107 -16.90 -22.99 6.81
C GLY A 107 -15.48 -22.52 7.08
N VAL A 108 -15.24 -21.23 7.26
CA VAL A 108 -13.97 -20.70 7.74
C VAL A 108 -13.86 -20.92 9.25
N THR A 109 -12.72 -21.36 9.72
CA THR A 109 -12.43 -21.58 11.14
C THR A 109 -11.24 -20.76 11.60
N PHE A 110 -11.30 -20.31 12.85
CA PHE A 110 -10.13 -19.75 13.55
C PHE A 110 -9.14 -20.85 13.93
N HIS A 111 -7.92 -20.45 14.27
CA HIS A 111 -6.85 -21.37 14.70
C HIS A 111 -7.17 -22.16 15.97
N ASN A 112 -8.13 -21.71 16.79
CA ASN A 112 -8.65 -22.44 17.96
C ASN A 112 -9.80 -23.41 17.62
N GLY A 113 -10.15 -23.55 16.34
CA GLY A 113 -11.20 -24.45 15.85
C GLY A 113 -12.60 -23.86 15.86
N LYS A 114 -12.81 -22.65 16.40
CA LYS A 114 -14.10 -21.95 16.36
C LYS A 114 -14.47 -21.59 14.93
N THR A 115 -15.73 -21.82 14.54
CA THR A 115 -16.27 -21.34 13.25
C THR A 115 -16.45 -19.83 13.25
N LEU A 116 -16.00 -19.17 12.18
CA LEU A 116 -16.21 -17.74 11.96
C LEU A 116 -17.70 -17.43 11.77
N THR A 117 -18.16 -16.39 12.46
CA THR A 117 -19.51 -15.84 12.32
C THR A 117 -19.50 -14.32 12.20
N SER A 118 -20.65 -13.74 11.88
CA SER A 118 -20.85 -12.28 11.84
C SER A 118 -20.57 -11.60 13.19
N ALA A 119 -20.79 -12.30 14.31
CA ALA A 119 -20.47 -11.79 15.64
C ALA A 119 -18.97 -11.55 15.84
N ASP A 120 -18.11 -12.36 15.21
CA ASP A 120 -16.66 -12.18 15.25
C ASP A 120 -16.22 -10.98 14.41
N VAL A 121 -16.88 -10.75 13.27
CA VAL A 121 -16.66 -9.56 12.45
C VAL A 121 -17.06 -8.29 13.20
N LEU A 122 -18.27 -8.29 13.81
CA LEU A 122 -18.73 -7.17 14.64
C LEU A 122 -17.74 -6.86 15.78
N ALA A 123 -17.31 -7.90 16.51
CA ALA A 123 -16.36 -7.78 17.61
C ALA A 123 -15.01 -7.15 17.14
N SER A 124 -14.55 -7.54 15.96
CA SER A 124 -13.33 -7.01 15.35
C SER A 124 -13.45 -5.53 15.02
N PHE A 125 -14.55 -5.12 14.39
CA PHE A 125 -14.83 -3.71 14.08
C PHE A 125 -14.99 -2.87 15.35
N GLN A 126 -15.72 -3.37 16.37
CA GLN A 126 -15.87 -2.69 17.66
C GLN A 126 -14.54 -2.53 18.39
N ARG A 127 -13.69 -3.58 18.38
CA ARG A 127 -12.35 -3.44 18.96
C ARG A 127 -11.53 -2.40 18.19
N TYR A 128 -11.58 -2.42 16.86
CA TYR A 128 -10.86 -1.44 16.05
C TYR A 128 -11.36 0.00 16.30
N GLN A 129 -12.66 0.24 16.46
CA GLN A 129 -13.19 1.55 16.87
C GLN A 129 -12.60 2.04 18.20
N ARG A 130 -12.34 1.12 19.14
CA ARG A 130 -11.85 1.48 20.46
C ARG A 130 -10.33 1.70 20.48
N VAL A 131 -9.53 0.81 19.89
CA VAL A 131 -8.06 0.80 20.02
C VAL A 131 -7.33 0.92 18.68
N GLY A 132 -8.03 0.91 17.55
CA GLY A 132 -7.42 0.90 16.21
C GLY A 132 -6.56 2.13 15.96
N PHE A 133 -5.42 1.91 15.32
CA PHE A 133 -4.50 2.98 14.94
C PHE A 133 -5.18 4.05 14.08
N ASP A 134 -5.99 3.64 13.12
CA ASP A 134 -6.75 4.55 12.24
C ASP A 134 -8.27 4.44 12.49
N ARG A 135 -8.66 4.36 13.76
CA ARG A 135 -10.07 4.17 14.14
C ARG A 135 -11.03 5.21 13.58
N SER A 136 -10.51 6.39 13.24
CA SER A 136 -11.33 7.47 12.68
C SER A 136 -11.98 7.13 11.33
N ILE A 137 -11.51 6.10 10.62
CA ILE A 137 -12.20 5.59 9.41
C ILE A 137 -13.61 5.06 9.71
N LEU A 138 -13.87 4.69 10.95
CA LEU A 138 -15.16 4.20 11.42
C LEU A 138 -16.02 5.28 12.12
N ASP A 139 -15.58 6.54 12.21
CA ASP A 139 -16.36 7.63 12.80
C ASP A 139 -17.66 7.94 12.01
N VAL A 140 -17.66 7.60 10.72
CA VAL A 140 -18.84 7.70 9.84
C VAL A 140 -19.89 6.63 10.12
N VAL A 141 -19.56 5.59 10.89
CA VAL A 141 -20.47 4.50 11.21
C VAL A 141 -21.51 4.97 12.22
N ASP A 142 -22.79 4.78 11.90
CA ASP A 142 -23.91 4.99 12.79
C ASP A 142 -24.18 3.74 13.63
N SER A 143 -24.36 2.59 12.94
CA SER A 143 -24.64 1.33 13.62
C SER A 143 -24.04 0.13 12.88
N MET A 144 -23.87 -0.97 13.61
CA MET A 144 -23.44 -2.26 13.07
C MET A 144 -24.35 -3.35 13.64
N ALA A 145 -24.78 -4.30 12.79
CA ALA A 145 -25.71 -5.37 13.15
C ALA A 145 -25.28 -6.73 12.56
N THR A 146 -25.70 -7.80 13.23
CA THR A 146 -25.50 -9.19 12.82
C THR A 146 -26.84 -9.90 12.82
N PRO A 147 -27.70 -9.69 11.80
CA PRO A 147 -29.05 -10.24 11.77
C PRO A 147 -29.08 -11.78 11.75
N ASP A 148 -28.03 -12.38 11.26
CA ASP A 148 -27.80 -13.83 11.28
C ASP A 148 -26.29 -14.16 11.38
N ALA A 149 -25.94 -15.43 11.49
CA ALA A 149 -24.55 -15.88 11.69
C ALA A 149 -23.61 -15.53 10.53
N ASN A 150 -24.12 -15.26 9.34
CA ASN A 150 -23.34 -15.04 8.13
C ASN A 150 -23.52 -13.65 7.53
N THR A 151 -24.30 -12.77 8.19
CA THR A 151 -24.57 -11.42 7.69
C THR A 151 -24.08 -10.35 8.66
N PHE A 152 -23.21 -9.46 8.17
CA PHE A 152 -22.76 -8.27 8.89
C PHE A 152 -23.22 -7.02 8.15
N VAL A 153 -23.93 -6.13 8.83
CA VAL A 153 -24.47 -4.91 8.27
C VAL A 153 -23.82 -3.70 8.93
N VAL A 154 -23.35 -2.76 8.12
CA VAL A 154 -22.84 -1.46 8.56
C VAL A 154 -23.76 -0.38 8.01
N THR A 155 -24.32 0.44 8.89
CA THR A 155 -25.08 1.64 8.53
C THR A 155 -24.25 2.88 8.82
N LEU A 156 -24.19 3.81 7.85
CA LEU A 156 -23.40 5.03 7.94
C LEU A 156 -24.30 6.24 8.22
N LYS A 157 -23.78 7.22 8.96
CA LYS A 157 -24.43 8.51 9.26
C LYS A 157 -24.72 9.32 7.99
N GLU A 158 -23.81 9.21 7.02
CA GLU A 158 -23.88 9.94 5.75
C GLU A 158 -23.44 9.05 4.58
N SER A 159 -23.79 9.45 3.36
CA SER A 159 -23.33 8.79 2.13
C SER A 159 -21.80 8.72 2.08
N ARG A 160 -21.24 7.53 1.89
CA ARG A 160 -19.78 7.34 1.81
C ARG A 160 -19.39 6.30 0.75
N PRO A 161 -19.41 6.67 -0.54
CA PRO A 161 -19.03 5.76 -1.64
C PRO A 161 -17.64 5.14 -1.48
N THR A 162 -16.74 5.82 -0.77
CA THR A 162 -15.35 5.35 -0.51
C THR A 162 -15.20 4.48 0.73
N PHE A 163 -16.31 4.06 1.39
CA PHE A 163 -16.22 3.24 2.61
C PHE A 163 -15.47 1.92 2.39
N MET A 164 -15.68 1.25 1.26
CA MET A 164 -14.93 0.04 0.90
C MET A 164 -13.43 0.29 0.78
N GLU A 165 -13.03 1.45 0.26
CA GLU A 165 -11.61 1.84 0.19
C GLU A 165 -11.02 2.03 1.59
N ALA A 166 -11.76 2.61 2.52
CA ALA A 166 -11.30 2.85 3.88
C ALA A 166 -11.10 1.54 4.68
N VAL A 167 -12.09 0.62 4.63
CA VAL A 167 -12.05 -0.62 5.42
C VAL A 167 -11.20 -1.75 4.81
N SER A 168 -10.72 -1.59 3.58
CA SER A 168 -9.85 -2.56 2.90
C SER A 168 -8.36 -2.31 3.09
N SER A 169 -7.97 -1.30 3.87
CA SER A 169 -6.56 -0.97 4.10
C SER A 169 -5.80 -2.15 4.72
N PHE A 170 -4.69 -2.57 4.10
CA PHE A 170 -3.80 -3.58 4.68
C PHE A 170 -2.68 -2.96 5.53
N THR A 171 -2.53 -1.64 5.52
CA THR A 171 -1.50 -0.95 6.32
C THR A 171 -1.91 -0.78 7.76
N VAL A 172 -3.21 -0.59 7.99
CA VAL A 172 -3.86 -0.54 9.30
C VAL A 172 -5.13 -1.38 9.25
N PRO A 173 -5.00 -2.70 9.00
CA PRO A 173 -6.13 -3.56 8.68
C PRO A 173 -7.03 -3.80 9.88
N ILE A 174 -8.33 -3.93 9.61
CA ILE A 174 -9.28 -4.50 10.57
C ILE A 174 -9.16 -6.02 10.46
N VAL A 175 -8.21 -6.60 11.18
CA VAL A 175 -8.06 -8.07 11.20
C VAL A 175 -9.21 -8.71 11.95
N ILE A 176 -9.71 -9.85 11.44
CA ILE A 176 -10.84 -10.54 12.06
C ILE A 176 -10.35 -11.46 13.18
N ILE A 177 -10.95 -11.29 14.36
CA ILE A 177 -10.60 -11.97 15.60
C ILE A 177 -11.81 -12.70 16.19
N PRO A 178 -11.63 -13.73 17.00
CA PRO A 178 -12.72 -14.34 17.74
C PRO A 178 -13.41 -13.33 18.66
N SER A 179 -14.74 -13.39 18.76
CA SER A 179 -15.53 -12.43 19.54
C SER A 179 -15.18 -12.39 21.02
N GLU A 180 -14.71 -13.49 21.60
CA GLU A 180 -14.19 -13.55 22.96
C GLU A 180 -12.96 -12.65 23.19
N ASN A 181 -12.24 -12.28 22.11
CA ASN A 181 -11.09 -11.37 22.15
C ASN A 181 -11.49 -9.91 21.92
N ALA A 182 -12.77 -9.58 21.78
CA ALA A 182 -13.25 -8.21 21.53
C ALA A 182 -12.71 -7.20 22.56
N ASN A 183 -12.61 -7.60 23.82
CA ASN A 183 -12.18 -6.74 24.91
C ASN A 183 -10.67 -6.78 25.17
N ALA A 184 -9.88 -7.50 24.36
CA ALA A 184 -8.43 -7.53 24.52
C ALA A 184 -7.86 -6.11 24.51
N PRO A 185 -7.03 -5.73 25.51
CA PRO A 185 -6.38 -4.42 25.55
C PRO A 185 -5.49 -4.19 24.33
N ALA A 186 -5.15 -2.93 24.07
CA ALA A 186 -4.14 -2.60 23.08
C ALA A 186 -2.82 -3.34 23.40
N GLN A 187 -2.17 -3.84 22.36
CA GLN A 187 -0.92 -4.63 22.40
C GLN A 187 -1.02 -6.03 23.04
N GLN A 188 -2.22 -6.48 23.46
CA GLN A 188 -2.45 -7.77 24.10
C GLN A 188 -3.44 -8.65 23.32
N LEU A 189 -3.51 -8.45 21.99
CA LEU A 189 -4.35 -9.28 21.13
C LEU A 189 -3.81 -10.72 21.07
N PRO A 190 -4.60 -11.75 21.43
CA PRO A 190 -4.24 -13.13 21.19
C PRO A 190 -4.03 -13.42 19.70
N MET A 191 -2.99 -14.17 19.35
CA MET A 191 -2.62 -14.47 17.96
C MET A 191 -3.46 -15.62 17.39
N VAL A 192 -4.78 -15.46 17.43
CA VAL A 192 -5.78 -16.41 16.91
C VAL A 192 -6.50 -15.77 15.73
N GLY A 193 -6.08 -16.12 14.53
CA GLY A 193 -6.65 -15.64 13.26
C GLY A 193 -7.32 -16.76 12.48
N THR A 194 -7.67 -16.45 11.23
CA THR A 194 -8.26 -17.37 10.25
C THR A 194 -7.32 -17.66 9.08
N GLY A 195 -6.11 -17.09 9.10
CA GLY A 195 -5.14 -17.17 8.01
C GLY A 195 -4.52 -18.57 7.83
N PRO A 196 -3.73 -18.77 6.75
CA PRO A 196 -3.15 -20.06 6.42
C PRO A 196 -2.05 -20.52 7.38
N PHE A 197 -1.52 -19.65 8.22
CA PHE A 197 -0.55 -19.97 9.24
C PHE A 197 -1.04 -19.56 10.63
N GLN A 198 -0.70 -20.34 11.63
CA GLN A 198 -0.99 -20.05 13.04
C GLN A 198 0.29 -19.71 13.81
N PHE A 199 0.17 -18.86 14.79
CA PHE A 199 1.26 -18.39 15.64
C PHE A 199 1.85 -19.54 16.48
N VAL A 200 3.18 -19.56 16.65
CA VAL A 200 3.90 -20.49 17.51
C VAL A 200 4.61 -19.74 18.63
N GLU A 201 5.53 -18.83 18.29
CA GLU A 201 6.29 -18.09 19.27
C GLU A 201 6.79 -16.74 18.76
N PHE A 202 7.07 -15.85 19.70
CA PHE A 202 7.75 -14.58 19.47
C PHE A 202 8.90 -14.44 20.48
N VAL A 203 10.12 -14.52 20.00
CA VAL A 203 11.34 -14.27 20.77
C VAL A 203 11.82 -12.87 20.40
N ALA A 204 11.70 -11.93 21.34
CA ALA A 204 12.02 -10.52 21.11
C ALA A 204 13.47 -10.37 20.58
N ASP A 205 13.66 -9.46 19.64
CA ASP A 205 14.93 -9.16 18.97
C ASP A 205 15.58 -10.35 18.22
N SER A 206 14.93 -11.49 18.14
CA SER A 206 15.43 -12.70 17.49
C SER A 206 14.53 -13.12 16.33
N HIS A 207 13.36 -13.68 16.62
CA HIS A 207 12.51 -14.23 15.58
C HIS A 207 11.04 -14.38 16.00
N ILE A 208 10.18 -14.55 15.01
CA ILE A 208 8.80 -15.00 15.16
C ILE A 208 8.65 -16.27 14.35
N ARG A 209 8.01 -17.30 14.93
CA ARG A 209 7.68 -18.55 14.25
C ARG A 209 6.19 -18.70 14.11
N ILE A 210 5.77 -19.10 12.90
CA ILE A 210 4.41 -19.50 12.57
C ILE A 210 4.45 -20.88 11.92
N ARG A 211 3.36 -21.63 11.99
CA ARG A 211 3.24 -22.96 11.38
C ARG A 211 1.99 -23.06 10.53
N ARG A 212 1.97 -24.00 9.59
CA ARG A 212 0.80 -24.30 8.75
C ARG A 212 -0.43 -24.57 9.61
N TYR A 213 -1.57 -24.01 9.18
CA TYR A 213 -2.89 -24.32 9.72
C TYR A 213 -3.59 -25.31 8.79
N GLU A 214 -3.72 -26.56 9.21
CA GLU A 214 -4.21 -27.65 8.37
C GLU A 214 -5.69 -27.48 7.96
N ASN A 215 -6.49 -26.81 8.81
CA ASN A 215 -7.91 -26.58 8.55
C ASN A 215 -8.18 -25.27 7.78
N TYR A 216 -7.13 -24.61 7.24
CA TYR A 216 -7.31 -23.38 6.46
C TYR A 216 -8.19 -23.64 5.22
N ARG A 217 -9.15 -22.76 4.99
CA ARG A 217 -10.08 -22.81 3.85
C ARG A 217 -9.70 -21.74 2.81
N PRO A 218 -9.02 -22.12 1.71
CA PRO A 218 -8.71 -21.20 0.61
C PRO A 218 -9.97 -20.58 -0.01
N ASP A 219 -9.85 -19.38 -0.54
CA ASP A 219 -10.94 -18.74 -1.28
C ASP A 219 -10.99 -19.27 -2.72
N THR A 220 -11.94 -20.15 -2.98
CA THR A 220 -12.07 -20.82 -4.28
C THR A 220 -12.60 -19.94 -5.42
N ARG A 221 -12.99 -18.71 -5.14
CA ARG A 221 -13.35 -17.72 -6.17
C ARG A 221 -12.14 -17.29 -7.02
N TYR A 222 -10.94 -17.53 -6.51
CA TYR A 222 -9.68 -17.15 -7.13
C TYR A 222 -8.84 -18.40 -7.47
N THR A 223 -7.88 -18.24 -8.36
CA THR A 223 -6.95 -19.32 -8.78
C THR A 223 -5.58 -19.20 -8.14
N GLY A 224 -5.22 -18.03 -7.59
CA GLY A 224 -3.94 -17.72 -6.96
C GLY A 224 -4.04 -16.54 -5.99
N LEU A 225 -2.88 -16.01 -5.59
CA LEU A 225 -2.78 -14.85 -4.71
C LEU A 225 -3.42 -13.61 -5.35
N ARG A 226 -4.06 -12.80 -4.52
CA ARG A 226 -4.55 -11.47 -4.85
C ARG A 226 -4.37 -10.59 -3.61
N GLY A 227 -3.38 -9.70 -3.61
CA GLY A 227 -3.01 -8.96 -2.42
C GLY A 227 -2.76 -9.87 -1.21
N PHE A 228 -3.42 -9.61 -0.09
CA PHE A 228 -3.46 -10.52 1.07
C PHE A 228 -4.66 -11.46 1.08
N GLY A 229 -5.39 -11.56 -0.01
CA GLY A 229 -6.49 -12.48 -0.23
C GLY A 229 -6.23 -13.43 -1.39
N GLY A 230 -7.30 -13.86 -2.06
CA GLY A 230 -7.23 -14.81 -3.15
C GLY A 230 -7.10 -16.26 -2.69
N TYR A 231 -6.69 -17.14 -3.62
CA TYR A 231 -6.47 -18.55 -3.31
C TYR A 231 -5.10 -18.74 -2.66
N ARG A 232 -5.07 -18.91 -1.33
CA ARG A 232 -3.87 -19.06 -0.53
C ARG A 232 -3.74 -20.48 0.01
N GLN A 233 -2.53 -21.01 0.02
CA GLN A 233 -2.19 -22.30 0.64
C GLN A 233 -0.89 -22.18 1.43
N ALA A 234 -0.80 -22.79 2.59
CA ALA A 234 0.44 -22.97 3.33
C ALA A 234 1.16 -24.22 2.80
N CYS A 235 2.17 -24.03 1.93
CA CYS A 235 2.91 -25.16 1.36
C CYS A 235 4.06 -25.63 2.26
N VAL A 236 4.62 -24.77 3.11
CA VAL A 236 5.68 -25.11 4.08
C VAL A 236 5.06 -25.45 5.45
N ASP A 237 5.77 -26.26 6.25
CA ASP A 237 5.32 -26.63 7.60
C ASP A 237 5.46 -25.47 8.57
N THR A 238 6.62 -24.79 8.54
CA THR A 238 6.88 -23.63 9.39
C THR A 238 7.49 -22.47 8.62
N VAL A 239 7.28 -21.26 9.16
CA VAL A 239 7.99 -20.06 8.72
C VAL A 239 8.60 -19.38 9.94
N THR A 240 9.90 -19.11 9.86
CA THR A 240 10.64 -18.34 10.87
C THR A 240 11.04 -17.00 10.28
N PHE A 241 10.46 -15.93 10.80
CA PHE A 241 10.85 -14.55 10.47
C PHE A 241 11.98 -14.13 11.40
N ARG A 242 13.21 -14.05 10.89
CA ARG A 242 14.39 -13.62 11.65
C ARG A 242 14.60 -12.12 11.53
N MET A 243 14.83 -11.44 12.64
CA MET A 243 15.14 -10.01 12.67
C MET A 243 16.63 -9.79 12.41
N LEU A 244 16.99 -9.52 11.16
CA LEU A 244 18.36 -9.26 10.69
C LEU A 244 18.46 -7.81 10.22
N THR A 245 18.54 -6.89 11.19
CA THR A 245 18.42 -5.44 10.92
C THR A 245 19.64 -4.87 10.20
N GLU A 246 20.82 -5.47 10.35
CA GLU A 246 22.01 -5.05 9.60
C GLU A 246 21.95 -5.61 8.18
N ALA A 247 22.00 -4.72 7.18
CA ALA A 247 21.75 -5.04 5.78
C ALA A 247 22.82 -5.98 5.17
N GLY A 248 24.09 -5.82 5.54
CA GLY A 248 25.18 -6.66 5.09
C GLY A 248 25.07 -8.08 5.65
N ALA A 249 24.78 -8.23 6.94
CA ALA A 249 24.55 -9.52 7.58
C ALA A 249 23.34 -10.25 6.97
N ARG A 250 22.25 -9.54 6.72
CA ARG A 250 21.05 -10.09 6.07
C ARG A 250 21.36 -10.57 4.64
N THR A 251 22.12 -9.79 3.88
CA THR A 251 22.55 -10.16 2.53
C THR A 251 23.48 -11.39 2.54
N ALA A 252 24.46 -11.44 3.44
CA ALA A 252 25.34 -12.59 3.61
C ALA A 252 24.60 -13.86 4.01
N ALA A 253 23.65 -13.77 4.94
CA ALA A 253 22.80 -14.89 5.35
C ALA A 253 21.97 -15.46 4.18
N LEU A 254 21.50 -14.60 3.25
CA LEU A 254 20.81 -15.04 2.04
C LEU A 254 21.77 -15.77 1.07
N GLU A 255 22.99 -15.28 0.90
CA GLU A 255 24.00 -15.89 0.02
C GLU A 255 24.46 -17.26 0.53
N THR A 256 24.71 -17.37 1.83
CA THR A 256 25.14 -18.64 2.46
C THR A 256 24.02 -19.67 2.57
N GLY A 257 22.75 -19.25 2.47
CA GLY A 257 21.59 -20.11 2.65
C GLY A 257 21.14 -20.26 4.10
N GLU A 258 21.63 -19.43 5.00
CA GLU A 258 21.15 -19.36 6.38
C GLU A 258 19.71 -18.85 6.45
N ILE A 259 19.30 -18.01 5.48
CA ILE A 259 17.91 -17.63 5.23
C ILE A 259 17.50 -17.96 3.79
N HIS A 260 16.21 -18.24 3.59
CA HIS A 260 15.64 -18.57 2.28
C HIS A 260 15.12 -17.33 1.54
N GLY A 261 14.82 -16.26 2.25
CA GLY A 261 14.34 -14.99 1.67
C GLY A 261 14.72 -13.78 2.49
N SER A 262 14.75 -12.62 1.85
CA SER A 262 15.02 -11.32 2.46
C SER A 262 13.94 -10.32 2.07
N GLU A 263 13.42 -9.61 3.06
CA GLU A 263 12.41 -8.56 2.88
C GLU A 263 12.92 -7.38 2.04
N ASP A 264 14.22 -7.10 2.14
CA ASP A 264 14.86 -6.01 1.42
C ASP A 264 16.29 -6.37 1.03
N VAL A 265 16.69 -5.92 -0.17
CA VAL A 265 18.05 -5.99 -0.68
C VAL A 265 18.53 -4.58 -0.98
N PRO A 266 19.55 -4.09 -0.25
CA PRO A 266 20.10 -2.75 -0.49
C PRO A 266 20.58 -2.57 -1.94
N THR A 267 20.39 -1.38 -2.52
CA THR A 267 20.75 -1.06 -3.91
C THR A 267 22.20 -1.44 -4.21
N ALA A 268 23.13 -1.14 -3.32
CA ALA A 268 24.55 -1.49 -3.46
C ALA A 268 24.81 -3.00 -3.65
N SER A 269 23.95 -3.87 -3.09
CA SER A 269 24.08 -5.33 -3.20
C SER A 269 23.33 -5.92 -4.39
N GLN A 270 22.36 -5.21 -4.97
CA GLN A 270 21.48 -5.75 -6.01
C GLN A 270 22.24 -6.22 -7.25
N ARG A 271 23.22 -5.41 -7.72
CA ARG A 271 24.02 -5.75 -8.91
C ARG A 271 24.79 -7.05 -8.73
N ARG A 272 25.42 -7.23 -7.56
CA ARG A 272 26.17 -8.43 -7.21
C ARG A 272 25.26 -9.66 -7.09
N LEU A 273 24.14 -9.50 -6.42
CA LEU A 273 23.16 -10.59 -6.23
C LEU A 273 22.44 -10.97 -7.53
N ALA A 274 22.22 -10.02 -8.45
CA ALA A 274 21.61 -10.30 -9.75
C ALA A 274 22.47 -11.27 -10.61
N GLY A 275 23.79 -11.32 -10.39
CA GLY A 275 24.70 -12.28 -11.02
C GLY A 275 24.78 -13.64 -10.31
N ASN A 276 24.15 -13.81 -9.16
CA ASN A 276 24.20 -15.06 -8.41
C ASN A 276 23.06 -16.02 -8.82
N PRO A 277 23.36 -17.18 -9.45
CA PRO A 277 22.34 -18.11 -9.95
C PRO A 277 21.50 -18.73 -8.81
N ASN A 278 21.97 -18.68 -7.58
CA ASN A 278 21.28 -19.23 -6.42
C ASN A 278 20.29 -18.22 -5.78
N ILE A 279 20.18 -17.00 -6.32
CA ILE A 279 19.32 -15.94 -5.77
C ILE A 279 18.45 -15.37 -6.89
N ARG A 280 17.18 -15.19 -6.61
CA ARG A 280 16.21 -14.50 -7.46
C ARG A 280 15.80 -13.19 -6.78
N LEU A 281 16.08 -12.07 -7.45
CA LEU A 281 15.62 -10.76 -7.05
C LEU A 281 14.20 -10.53 -7.61
N SER A 282 13.34 -9.97 -6.78
CA SER A 282 11.97 -9.58 -7.16
C SER A 282 11.75 -8.12 -6.80
N ARG A 283 11.45 -7.31 -7.81
CA ARG A 283 11.36 -5.87 -7.68
C ARG A 283 9.90 -5.42 -7.59
N LEU A 284 9.56 -4.65 -6.57
CA LEU A 284 8.29 -3.96 -6.41
C LEU A 284 8.49 -2.49 -6.81
N GLU A 285 8.07 -2.16 -8.04
CA GLU A 285 8.38 -0.86 -8.66
C GLU A 285 7.74 0.33 -7.94
N ASN A 286 6.53 0.16 -7.43
CA ASN A 286 5.74 1.21 -6.79
C ASN A 286 5.70 0.98 -5.27
N PHE A 287 6.81 1.22 -4.58
CA PHE A 287 6.86 0.94 -3.14
C PHE A 287 6.88 2.20 -2.28
N TRP A 288 7.72 3.18 -2.61
CA TRP A 288 7.98 4.33 -1.75
C TRP A 288 7.91 5.62 -2.54
N LEU A 289 6.95 6.52 -2.23
CA LEU A 289 6.99 7.89 -2.72
C LEU A 289 7.83 8.71 -1.76
N HIS A 290 8.97 9.19 -2.24
CA HIS A 290 9.78 10.16 -1.53
C HIS A 290 9.09 11.52 -1.58
N ILE A 291 8.89 12.16 -0.43
CA ILE A 291 8.11 13.39 -0.31
C ILE A 291 8.68 14.30 0.76
N THR A 292 8.56 15.60 0.54
CA THR A 292 8.73 16.58 1.61
C THR A 292 7.50 17.47 1.69
N TYR A 293 7.19 17.95 2.87
CA TYR A 293 6.11 18.90 3.05
C TYR A 293 6.49 20.06 3.97
N PRO A 294 6.02 21.29 3.62
CA PRO A 294 6.33 22.49 4.37
C PRO A 294 5.49 22.58 5.64
N ASN A 295 6.07 23.20 6.66
CA ASN A 295 5.33 23.80 7.76
C ASN A 295 4.79 25.16 7.29
N VAL A 296 3.51 25.25 6.98
CA VAL A 296 2.88 26.50 6.49
C VAL A 296 2.44 27.44 7.63
N SER A 297 2.74 27.08 8.88
CA SER A 297 2.35 27.85 10.07
C SER A 297 3.46 28.77 10.59
N VAL A 298 4.68 28.66 10.05
CA VAL A 298 5.84 29.40 10.56
C VAL A 298 6.62 30.11 9.44
N PRO A 299 7.18 31.30 9.72
CA PRO A 299 8.10 31.96 8.79
C PRO A 299 9.35 31.09 8.51
N PRO A 300 9.90 31.22 7.29
CA PRO A 300 9.37 31.96 6.15
C PRO A 300 8.42 31.13 5.28
N THR A 301 8.09 29.88 5.67
CA THR A 301 7.28 28.95 4.88
C THR A 301 5.76 29.15 5.03
N ASP A 302 5.31 30.03 5.90
CA ASP A 302 3.94 30.57 5.91
C ASP A 302 3.64 31.43 4.65
N ASN A 303 4.67 32.04 4.07
CA ASN A 303 4.55 32.81 2.84
C ASN A 303 4.51 31.89 1.61
N LEU A 304 3.40 31.94 0.86
CA LEU A 304 3.21 31.13 -0.34
C LEU A 304 4.27 31.36 -1.41
N LEU A 305 4.70 32.61 -1.63
CA LEU A 305 5.72 32.92 -2.64
C LEU A 305 7.08 32.30 -2.30
N VAL A 306 7.43 32.19 -1.01
CA VAL A 306 8.63 31.48 -0.56
C VAL A 306 8.50 29.99 -0.86
N ARG A 307 7.37 29.36 -0.54
CA ARG A 307 7.15 27.94 -0.84
C ARG A 307 7.21 27.66 -2.34
N GLN A 308 6.58 28.52 -3.16
CA GLN A 308 6.62 28.43 -4.63
C GLN A 308 8.03 28.66 -5.19
N ALA A 309 8.82 29.55 -4.58
CA ALA A 309 10.22 29.72 -4.95
C ALA A 309 11.05 28.47 -4.69
N ILE A 310 10.84 27.83 -3.52
CA ILE A 310 11.47 26.56 -3.17
C ILE A 310 11.09 25.48 -4.19
N GLN A 311 9.81 25.31 -4.49
CA GLN A 311 9.33 24.33 -5.46
C GLN A 311 9.91 24.58 -6.86
N ALA A 312 10.01 25.85 -7.29
CA ALA A 312 10.57 26.21 -8.59
C ALA A 312 12.08 25.92 -8.72
N ALA A 313 12.82 26.02 -7.61
CA ALA A 313 14.26 25.79 -7.59
C ALA A 313 14.65 24.30 -7.69
N MET A 314 13.78 23.40 -7.28
CA MET A 314 14.11 21.97 -7.11
C MET A 314 14.35 21.26 -8.45
N ASN A 315 15.42 20.47 -8.49
CA ASN A 315 15.76 19.48 -9.52
C ASN A 315 15.57 18.08 -8.93
N MET A 316 14.49 17.41 -9.30
CA MET A 316 14.12 16.11 -8.72
C MET A 316 15.04 14.98 -9.19
N GLU A 317 15.64 15.06 -10.39
CA GLU A 317 16.61 14.07 -10.86
C GLU A 317 17.83 14.03 -9.92
N GLU A 318 18.42 15.18 -9.59
CA GLU A 318 19.59 15.24 -8.69
C GLU A 318 19.24 14.76 -7.27
N ILE A 319 18.05 15.16 -6.76
CA ILE A 319 17.57 14.73 -5.45
C ILE A 319 17.39 13.22 -5.42
N MET A 320 16.70 12.67 -6.40
CA MET A 320 16.38 11.24 -6.43
C MET A 320 17.60 10.38 -6.75
N GLU A 321 18.53 10.84 -7.59
CA GLU A 321 19.79 10.16 -7.84
C GLU A 321 20.58 9.96 -6.53
N ALA A 322 20.75 11.03 -5.76
CA ALA A 322 21.45 10.97 -4.48
C ALA A 322 20.71 10.18 -3.40
N SER A 323 19.36 10.15 -3.47
CA SER A 323 18.51 9.49 -2.46
C SER A 323 18.44 7.98 -2.65
N SER A 324 18.64 7.47 -3.87
CA SER A 324 18.33 6.10 -4.24
C SER A 324 19.44 5.35 -4.98
N ASP A 325 20.65 5.94 -5.11
CA ASP A 325 21.73 5.40 -5.93
C ASP A 325 21.27 5.06 -7.36
N GLY A 326 20.45 5.95 -7.97
CA GLY A 326 19.90 5.78 -9.31
C GLY A 326 18.70 4.83 -9.42
N ALA A 327 18.24 4.25 -8.33
CA ALA A 327 17.08 3.35 -8.33
C ALA A 327 15.76 4.13 -8.08
N TYR A 328 15.35 4.95 -9.04
CA TYR A 328 14.15 5.77 -8.91
C TYR A 328 13.36 5.92 -10.22
N ARG A 329 12.18 6.47 -10.09
CA ARG A 329 11.38 7.02 -11.19
C ARG A 329 10.75 8.33 -10.75
N LEU A 330 10.81 9.36 -11.60
CA LEU A 330 10.10 10.61 -11.36
C LEU A 330 8.58 10.36 -11.38
N ASN A 331 7.86 11.04 -10.50
CA ASN A 331 6.42 10.87 -10.38
C ASN A 331 5.74 12.19 -9.97
N PRO A 332 5.04 12.89 -10.90
CA PRO A 332 4.35 14.13 -10.62
C PRO A 332 2.96 13.93 -9.99
N SER A 333 2.81 12.90 -9.16
CA SER A 333 1.51 12.56 -8.60
C SER A 333 1.63 12.09 -7.15
N PHE A 334 0.52 12.28 -6.40
CA PHE A 334 0.32 11.68 -5.09
C PHE A 334 -0.25 10.26 -5.17
N GLN A 335 -0.23 9.65 -6.34
CA GLN A 335 -0.57 8.25 -6.59
C GLN A 335 0.50 7.61 -7.45
N PHE A 336 0.61 6.27 -7.40
CA PHE A 336 1.50 5.55 -8.32
C PHE A 336 0.84 5.36 -9.68
N PRO A 337 1.62 5.35 -10.78
CA PRO A 337 1.11 4.95 -12.08
C PRO A 337 0.41 3.60 -12.04
N GLY A 338 -0.76 3.51 -12.69
CA GLY A 338 -1.61 2.31 -12.67
C GLY A 338 -2.64 2.25 -11.56
N GLN A 339 -2.56 3.11 -10.56
CA GLN A 339 -3.60 3.24 -9.54
C GLN A 339 -4.82 4.02 -10.03
N ALA A 340 -5.97 3.74 -9.44
CA ALA A 340 -7.27 4.25 -9.90
C ALA A 340 -7.37 5.78 -9.95
N TYR A 341 -6.64 6.48 -9.10
CA TYR A 341 -6.66 7.95 -9.00
C TYR A 341 -5.40 8.62 -9.54
N TYR A 342 -4.53 7.88 -10.23
CA TYR A 342 -3.34 8.49 -10.82
C TYR A 342 -3.70 9.61 -11.79
N THR A 343 -3.04 10.76 -11.64
CA THR A 343 -3.20 11.94 -12.50
C THR A 343 -1.91 12.74 -12.51
N ASP A 344 -1.65 13.47 -13.56
CA ASP A 344 -0.58 14.45 -13.69
C ASP A 344 -1.06 15.91 -13.49
N ALA A 345 -2.27 16.11 -13.01
CA ALA A 345 -2.83 17.43 -12.76
C ALA A 345 -1.92 18.25 -11.83
N GLY A 346 -1.54 19.46 -12.25
CA GLY A 346 -0.56 20.30 -11.56
C GLY A 346 0.91 19.91 -11.83
N GLY A 347 1.16 18.88 -12.65
CA GLY A 347 2.51 18.37 -12.94
C GLY A 347 3.44 19.38 -13.64
N ASN A 348 2.91 20.45 -14.25
CA ASN A 348 3.69 21.58 -14.74
C ASN A 348 4.43 22.35 -13.64
N LEU A 349 4.03 22.19 -12.37
CA LEU A 349 4.70 22.73 -11.19
C LEU A 349 5.68 21.75 -10.55
N TYR A 350 5.70 20.49 -11.01
CA TYR A 350 6.64 19.48 -10.59
C TYR A 350 7.98 19.62 -11.33
N ASN A 351 9.10 19.47 -10.61
CA ASN A 351 10.45 19.40 -11.19
C ASN A 351 10.77 20.56 -12.18
N GLN A 352 10.46 21.78 -11.77
CA GLN A 352 10.58 22.95 -12.64
C GLN A 352 12.03 23.28 -13.00
N ARG A 353 13.00 23.01 -12.12
CA ARG A 353 14.42 23.32 -12.29
C ARG A 353 14.67 24.77 -12.74
N ASN A 354 13.83 25.69 -12.26
CA ASN A 354 13.78 27.06 -12.74
C ASN A 354 14.30 28.04 -11.68
N GLN A 355 15.63 28.15 -11.58
CA GLN A 355 16.26 29.05 -10.64
C GLN A 355 15.91 30.53 -10.89
N ALA A 356 15.69 30.93 -12.16
CA ALA A 356 15.30 32.31 -12.48
C ALA A 356 13.91 32.62 -11.89
N ARG A 357 12.95 31.71 -12.07
CA ARG A 357 11.62 31.84 -11.47
C ARG A 357 11.67 31.83 -9.94
N ALA A 358 12.52 30.99 -9.35
CA ALA A 358 12.71 30.96 -7.91
C ALA A 358 13.19 32.32 -7.36
N ARG A 359 14.20 32.93 -7.98
CA ARG A 359 14.71 34.25 -7.57
C ARG A 359 13.67 35.35 -7.77
N GLU A 360 12.88 35.33 -8.85
CA GLU A 360 11.76 36.27 -9.09
C GLU A 360 10.73 36.18 -7.94
N LEU A 361 10.33 34.96 -7.57
CA LEU A 361 9.35 34.75 -6.50
C LEU A 361 9.88 35.20 -5.14
N LEU A 362 11.17 34.92 -4.84
CA LEU A 362 11.81 35.38 -3.61
C LEU A 362 11.87 36.91 -3.52
N ALA A 363 12.22 37.59 -4.62
CA ALA A 363 12.25 39.05 -4.65
C ALA A 363 10.88 39.67 -4.35
N ARG A 364 9.80 38.99 -4.78
CA ARG A 364 8.41 39.44 -4.58
C ARG A 364 7.88 39.06 -3.18
N SER A 365 8.48 38.04 -2.53
CA SER A 365 7.99 37.51 -1.26
C SER A 365 8.34 38.40 -0.05
N GLY A 366 9.34 39.27 -0.19
CA GLY A 366 9.91 40.03 0.93
C GLY A 366 10.88 39.22 1.79
N TYR A 367 11.32 38.03 1.34
CA TYR A 367 12.31 37.20 2.01
C TYR A 367 13.64 37.95 2.17
N ARG A 368 14.24 37.91 3.38
CA ARG A 368 15.44 38.66 3.73
C ARG A 368 16.59 37.78 4.24
N GLY A 369 16.54 36.46 3.96
CA GLY A 369 17.55 35.51 4.42
C GLY A 369 17.17 34.78 5.70
N GLU A 370 15.89 34.75 6.07
CA GLU A 370 15.38 33.95 7.19
C GLU A 370 15.73 32.49 6.97
N ARG A 371 16.06 31.81 8.08
CA ARG A 371 16.49 30.41 8.04
C ARG A 371 15.34 29.49 7.66
N VAL A 372 15.58 28.60 6.71
CA VAL A 372 14.72 27.49 6.31
C VAL A 372 15.29 26.19 6.83
N GLN A 373 14.69 25.63 7.89
CA GLN A 373 15.13 24.39 8.51
C GLN A 373 14.54 23.17 7.81
N LEU A 374 15.41 22.27 7.34
CA LEU A 374 15.12 21.04 6.63
C LEU A 374 15.21 19.87 7.62
N LEU A 375 14.10 19.46 8.20
CA LEU A 375 14.02 18.40 9.22
C LEU A 375 14.17 17.03 8.54
N THR A 376 15.22 16.30 8.91
CA THR A 376 15.56 14.98 8.38
C THR A 376 16.22 14.10 9.45
N ASN A 377 16.64 12.88 9.08
CA ASN A 377 17.28 11.92 9.97
C ASN A 377 18.35 11.12 9.21
N ARG A 378 19.24 10.42 9.91
CA ARG A 378 20.29 9.58 9.31
C ARG A 378 19.94 8.10 9.25
N GLU A 379 18.92 7.65 9.96
CA GLU A 379 18.45 6.25 9.94
C GLU A 379 17.88 5.86 8.58
N TYR A 380 17.34 6.83 7.86
CA TYR A 380 16.89 6.69 6.47
C TYR A 380 17.81 7.53 5.55
N PRO A 381 18.90 6.95 5.02
CA PRO A 381 19.87 7.69 4.19
C PRO A 381 19.22 8.40 3.00
N SER A 382 18.17 7.83 2.41
CA SER A 382 17.43 8.46 1.32
C SER A 382 16.83 9.81 1.73
N MET A 383 16.27 9.92 2.94
CA MET A 383 15.70 11.18 3.45
C MET A 383 16.79 12.22 3.72
N TYR A 384 17.92 11.77 4.30
CA TYR A 384 19.06 12.64 4.58
C TYR A 384 19.66 13.20 3.29
N ASN A 385 19.94 12.34 2.31
CA ASN A 385 20.54 12.74 1.03
C ASN A 385 19.62 13.68 0.25
N ALA A 386 18.30 13.44 0.26
CA ALA A 386 17.34 14.34 -0.35
C ALA A 386 17.38 15.74 0.27
N ALA A 387 17.41 15.83 1.60
CA ALA A 387 17.51 17.09 2.31
C ALA A 387 18.83 17.82 2.01
N LEU A 388 19.92 17.08 1.93
CA LEU A 388 21.25 17.63 1.61
C LEU A 388 21.27 18.26 0.21
N VAL A 389 20.82 17.53 -0.82
CA VAL A 389 20.79 18.04 -2.20
C VAL A 389 19.82 19.23 -2.30
N MET A 390 18.63 19.12 -1.71
CA MET A 390 17.68 20.25 -1.69
C MET A 390 18.29 21.49 -1.01
N SER A 391 19.02 21.33 0.10
CA SER A 391 19.70 22.45 0.76
C SER A 391 20.63 23.20 -0.18
N GLU A 392 21.46 22.48 -0.96
CA GLU A 392 22.37 23.10 -1.91
C GLU A 392 21.65 23.79 -3.08
N GLN A 393 20.59 23.18 -3.60
CA GLN A 393 19.75 23.81 -4.63
C GLN A 393 19.08 25.10 -4.14
N LEU A 394 18.64 25.13 -2.90
CA LEU A 394 18.04 26.30 -2.28
C LEU A 394 19.06 27.43 -2.03
N LYS A 395 20.26 27.10 -1.55
CA LYS A 395 21.36 28.06 -1.39
C LYS A 395 21.76 28.70 -2.71
N ALA A 396 21.74 27.93 -3.83
CA ALA A 396 22.06 28.43 -5.16
C ALA A 396 21.10 29.52 -5.65
N VAL A 397 19.91 29.64 -5.10
CA VAL A 397 18.93 30.69 -5.41
C VAL A 397 18.83 31.77 -4.34
N GLY A 398 19.64 31.69 -3.28
CA GLY A 398 19.70 32.70 -2.21
C GLY A 398 18.82 32.40 -0.99
N ILE A 399 18.34 31.17 -0.83
CA ILE A 399 17.62 30.73 0.36
C ILE A 399 18.61 30.22 1.40
N ASN A 400 18.50 30.69 2.63
CA ASN A 400 19.30 30.25 3.77
C ASN A 400 18.78 28.91 4.32
N ALA A 401 19.10 27.82 3.63
CA ALA A 401 18.65 26.46 3.96
C ALA A 401 19.66 25.75 4.86
N GLU A 402 19.20 25.20 5.98
CA GLU A 402 20.01 24.46 6.94
C GLU A 402 19.34 23.12 7.29
N LEU A 403 20.15 22.06 7.43
CA LEU A 403 19.65 20.76 7.86
C LEU A 403 19.41 20.75 9.37
N LEU A 404 18.25 20.28 9.79
CA LEU A 404 17.92 19.92 11.16
C LEU A 404 17.87 18.39 11.24
N VAL A 405 18.98 17.79 11.69
CA VAL A 405 19.14 16.33 11.73
C VAL A 405 18.86 15.84 13.15
N LEU A 406 17.78 15.04 13.29
CA LEU A 406 17.40 14.39 14.54
C LEU A 406 17.37 12.87 14.33
N ASP A 407 17.27 12.08 15.40
CA ASP A 407 16.87 10.69 15.28
C ASP A 407 15.42 10.58 14.76
N TRP A 408 15.07 9.45 14.14
CA TRP A 408 13.76 9.31 13.50
C TRP A 408 12.57 9.53 14.44
N PRO A 409 12.52 8.94 15.67
CA PRO A 409 11.44 9.21 16.60
C PRO A 409 11.30 10.69 16.97
N ALA A 410 12.41 11.40 17.23
CA ALA A 410 12.40 12.82 17.54
C ALA A 410 11.99 13.67 16.33
N ALA A 411 12.47 13.36 15.14
CA ALA A 411 12.06 14.03 13.90
C ALA A 411 10.55 13.87 13.66
N LEU A 412 10.03 12.66 13.82
CA LEU A 412 8.61 12.37 13.68
C LEU A 412 7.77 13.14 14.72
N GLN A 413 8.20 13.17 15.98
CA GLN A 413 7.53 13.94 17.03
C GLN A 413 7.54 15.44 16.72
N LEU A 414 8.70 16.00 16.34
CA LEU A 414 8.83 17.42 16.02
C LEU A 414 7.95 17.80 14.80
N SER A 415 7.85 16.93 13.79
CA SER A 415 7.02 17.15 12.60
C SER A 415 5.53 17.31 12.90
N THR A 416 5.07 16.90 14.08
CA THR A 416 3.69 17.07 14.55
C THR A 416 3.43 18.41 15.28
N THR A 417 4.47 19.23 15.45
CA THR A 417 4.39 20.54 16.09
C THR A 417 4.34 21.67 15.06
N ASN A 418 3.89 22.85 15.47
CA ASN A 418 3.79 24.03 14.61
C ASN A 418 5.03 24.92 14.65
N ALA A 419 6.14 24.49 15.25
CA ALA A 419 7.34 25.30 15.40
C ALA A 419 8.62 24.47 15.34
N GLY A 420 9.75 25.14 15.04
CA GLY A 420 11.06 24.53 15.09
C GLY A 420 11.52 23.83 13.80
N TRP A 421 10.77 23.87 12.71
CA TRP A 421 11.12 23.30 11.42
C TRP A 421 10.30 23.92 10.28
N ASN A 422 10.82 23.87 9.04
CA ASN A 422 10.17 24.43 7.85
C ASN A 422 9.81 23.39 6.79
N PHE A 423 10.63 22.36 6.58
CA PHE A 423 10.32 21.23 5.70
C PHE A 423 10.65 19.92 6.40
N PHE A 424 9.77 18.92 6.26
CA PHE A 424 10.00 17.57 6.79
C PHE A 424 10.11 16.56 5.66
N PHE A 425 11.20 15.77 5.68
CA PHE A 425 11.48 14.73 4.70
C PHE A 425 10.98 13.38 5.19
N THR A 426 10.19 12.72 4.36
CA THR A 426 9.61 11.42 4.66
C THR A 426 9.33 10.63 3.40
N GLY A 427 8.80 9.43 3.55
CA GLY A 427 8.29 8.61 2.46
C GLY A 427 6.90 8.09 2.76
N TRP A 428 6.09 8.02 1.74
CA TRP A 428 4.75 7.47 1.82
C TRP A 428 4.68 6.12 1.11
N THR A 429 4.57 5.04 1.87
CA THR A 429 4.24 3.71 1.36
C THR A 429 2.77 3.39 1.59
N SER A 430 2.30 3.70 2.77
CA SER A 430 1.00 3.25 3.27
C SER A 430 -0.17 4.08 2.75
N VAL A 431 0.06 5.37 2.49
CA VAL A 431 -1.00 6.31 2.11
C VAL A 431 -1.61 5.94 0.75
N PHE A 432 -0.77 5.48 -0.18
CA PHE A 432 -1.20 5.06 -1.52
C PHE A 432 -2.07 3.81 -1.52
N ALA A 433 -1.83 2.92 -0.56
CA ALA A 433 -2.58 1.69 -0.42
C ALA A 433 -4.00 1.90 0.14
N GLN A 434 -4.35 3.11 0.52
CA GLN A 434 -5.62 3.41 1.18
C GLN A 434 -6.70 4.02 0.25
N GLY A 435 -6.41 4.15 -1.06
CA GLY A 435 -7.33 4.76 -2.02
C GLY A 435 -7.21 6.28 -2.13
N GLY A 436 -7.97 6.89 -3.05
CA GLY A 436 -7.79 8.29 -3.45
C GLY A 436 -7.98 9.29 -2.32
N ALA A 437 -9.08 9.19 -1.59
CA ALA A 437 -9.35 10.10 -0.48
C ALA A 437 -8.30 9.97 0.64
N GLN A 438 -7.88 8.74 0.92
CA GLN A 438 -6.92 8.51 1.99
C GLN A 438 -5.49 8.97 1.63
N SER A 439 -5.10 8.90 0.35
CA SER A 439 -3.76 9.32 -0.07
C SER A 439 -3.50 10.82 0.12
N LEU A 440 -4.53 11.65 0.07
CA LEU A 440 -4.43 13.10 0.32
C LEU A 440 -4.83 13.51 1.75
N ARG A 441 -5.24 12.57 2.58
CA ARG A 441 -5.74 12.82 3.93
C ARG A 441 -4.75 13.58 4.81
N ASN A 442 -3.46 13.29 4.66
CA ASN A 442 -2.41 13.98 5.43
C ASN A 442 -2.31 15.47 5.09
N LEU A 443 -2.83 15.91 3.95
CA LEU A 443 -2.87 17.30 3.54
C LEU A 443 -4.20 18.00 3.91
N ALA A 444 -5.24 17.22 4.24
CA ALA A 444 -6.60 17.71 4.43
C ALA A 444 -7.03 17.79 5.89
N ASN A 445 -6.49 16.96 6.78
CA ASN A 445 -7.04 16.83 8.13
C ASN A 445 -5.98 17.05 9.21
N PRO A 446 -6.10 18.13 10.01
CA PRO A 446 -5.19 18.42 11.13
C PRO A 446 -5.25 17.39 12.27
N ALA A 447 -6.27 16.53 12.31
CA ALA A 447 -6.42 15.53 13.38
C ALA A 447 -5.72 14.19 13.09
N ASN A 448 -5.03 14.06 11.95
CA ASN A 448 -4.34 12.83 11.59
C ASN A 448 -3.08 12.60 12.39
N VAL A 449 -2.65 11.33 12.43
CA VAL A 449 -1.48 10.80 13.15
C VAL A 449 -0.18 11.50 12.75
N HIS A 450 -0.05 11.85 11.49
CA HIS A 450 0.87 12.85 11.02
C HIS A 450 0.06 14.15 10.95
N LYS A 451 -0.12 14.83 12.09
CA LYS A 451 -0.69 16.17 12.03
C LYS A 451 0.13 16.94 11.02
N PRO A 452 -0.43 17.29 9.86
CA PRO A 452 0.30 18.21 9.02
C PRO A 452 0.46 19.47 9.86
N PRO A 453 1.60 20.14 9.81
CA PRO A 453 1.79 21.45 10.42
C PRO A 453 0.76 22.46 9.90
N ASN A 454 0.09 22.10 8.85
CA ASN A 454 -1.01 22.78 8.18
C ASN A 454 -2.32 22.61 8.94
N ASN A 455 -2.37 22.94 10.23
CA ASN A 455 -3.64 23.08 10.94
C ASN A 455 -4.58 24.12 10.27
N GLN A 456 -4.07 24.83 9.25
CA GLN A 456 -4.85 25.64 8.36
C GLN A 456 -4.99 24.89 7.04
N THR A 457 -6.05 24.13 6.92
CA THR A 457 -6.44 23.52 5.65
C THR A 457 -6.76 24.63 4.65
N ASP A 458 -6.17 24.54 3.46
CA ASP A 458 -6.62 25.37 2.33
C ASP A 458 -8.09 25.03 2.04
N PRO A 459 -9.03 26.00 2.10
CA PRO A 459 -10.46 25.70 1.99
C PRO A 459 -10.84 25.07 0.65
N GLU A 460 -10.20 25.47 -0.43
CA GLU A 460 -10.45 24.95 -1.78
C GLU A 460 -9.91 23.51 -1.89
N PHE A 461 -8.71 23.25 -1.38
CA PHE A 461 -8.20 21.90 -1.28
C PHE A 461 -9.15 21.01 -0.47
N GLN A 462 -9.63 21.48 0.68
CA GLN A 462 -10.57 20.74 1.52
C GLN A 462 -11.87 20.43 0.82
N GLN A 463 -12.40 21.40 0.04
CA GLN A 463 -13.61 21.17 -0.77
C GLN A 463 -13.39 20.06 -1.79
N HIS A 464 -12.28 20.07 -2.52
CA HIS A 464 -11.94 19.02 -3.49
C HIS A 464 -11.69 17.68 -2.81
N PHE A 465 -11.01 17.67 -1.67
CA PHE A 465 -10.81 16.46 -0.88
C PHE A 465 -12.13 15.84 -0.43
N ASN A 466 -13.07 16.63 0.09
CA ASN A 466 -14.38 16.16 0.50
C ASN A 466 -15.18 15.59 -0.70
N ALA A 467 -15.04 16.21 -1.88
CA ALA A 467 -15.67 15.73 -3.10
C ALA A 467 -15.13 14.36 -3.56
N ILE A 468 -13.87 14.01 -3.25
CA ILE A 468 -13.35 12.65 -3.48
C ILE A 468 -14.16 11.63 -2.64
N ALA A 469 -14.39 11.95 -1.37
CA ALA A 469 -15.06 11.05 -0.45
C ALA A 469 -16.56 10.87 -0.75
N SER A 470 -17.21 11.90 -1.29
CA SER A 470 -18.66 11.94 -1.57
C SER A 470 -19.03 11.62 -3.02
N GLY A 471 -18.09 11.61 -3.96
CA GLY A 471 -18.35 11.30 -5.36
C GLY A 471 -18.90 9.88 -5.54
N THR A 472 -20.05 9.76 -6.22
CA THR A 472 -20.78 8.50 -6.36
C THR A 472 -20.16 7.59 -7.43
N THR A 473 -19.58 8.19 -8.46
CA THR A 473 -18.87 7.47 -9.52
C THR A 473 -17.36 7.57 -9.37
N LEU A 474 -16.63 6.63 -9.93
CA LEU A 474 -15.15 6.68 -9.94
C LEU A 474 -14.64 7.91 -10.71
N ASP A 475 -15.32 8.30 -11.80
CA ASP A 475 -14.92 9.45 -12.61
C ASP A 475 -15.10 10.78 -11.87
N GLU A 476 -16.20 10.94 -11.11
CA GLU A 476 -16.38 12.10 -10.22
C GLU A 476 -15.26 12.17 -9.19
N ARG A 477 -14.91 11.03 -8.56
CA ARG A 477 -13.83 10.97 -7.57
C ARG A 477 -12.46 11.26 -8.19
N ARG A 478 -12.17 10.73 -9.38
CA ARG A 478 -10.94 11.03 -10.15
C ARG A 478 -10.82 12.51 -10.48
N ALA A 479 -11.91 13.11 -10.98
CA ALA A 479 -11.93 14.53 -11.28
C ALA A 479 -11.73 15.40 -10.03
N ALA A 480 -12.32 15.02 -8.90
CA ALA A 480 -12.10 15.70 -7.63
C ALA A 480 -10.65 15.54 -7.14
N PHE A 481 -10.08 14.32 -7.27
CA PHE A 481 -8.69 14.07 -6.92
C PHE A 481 -7.72 14.90 -7.77
N ALA A 482 -7.94 14.99 -9.07
CA ALA A 482 -7.13 15.80 -9.97
C ALA A 482 -7.13 17.29 -9.56
N ARG A 483 -8.30 17.83 -9.20
CA ARG A 483 -8.39 19.21 -8.68
C ARG A 483 -7.69 19.39 -7.34
N ALA A 484 -7.87 18.45 -6.42
CA ALA A 484 -7.19 18.47 -5.12
C ALA A 484 -5.66 18.40 -5.29
N GLN A 485 -5.17 17.53 -6.17
CA GLN A 485 -3.73 17.43 -6.46
C GLN A 485 -3.19 18.72 -7.09
N ALA A 486 -3.87 19.27 -8.10
CA ALA A 486 -3.46 20.53 -8.72
C ALA A 486 -3.39 21.67 -7.69
N ARG A 487 -4.39 21.75 -6.79
CA ARG A 487 -4.38 22.73 -5.69
C ARG A 487 -3.23 22.50 -4.71
N ALA A 488 -2.93 21.24 -4.38
CA ALA A 488 -1.80 20.91 -3.51
C ALA A 488 -0.45 21.35 -4.10
N PHE A 489 -0.25 21.24 -5.40
CA PHE A 489 0.93 21.76 -6.09
C PHE A 489 0.96 23.29 -6.09
N ASP A 490 -0.17 23.96 -6.40
CA ASP A 490 -0.27 25.42 -6.43
C ASP A 490 0.02 26.05 -5.07
N GLN A 491 -0.55 25.50 -4.01
CA GLN A 491 -0.36 25.97 -2.64
C GLN A 491 0.89 25.41 -1.96
N VAL A 492 1.60 24.50 -2.66
CA VAL A 492 2.78 23.79 -2.12
C VAL A 492 2.48 23.17 -0.76
N LEU A 493 1.43 22.35 -0.70
CA LEU A 493 1.05 21.65 0.52
C LEU A 493 1.96 20.45 0.78
N ALA A 494 2.51 19.85 -0.27
CA ALA A 494 3.56 18.85 -0.26
C ALA A 494 4.29 18.84 -1.60
N ILE A 495 5.51 18.34 -1.62
CA ILE A 495 6.33 18.21 -2.83
C ILE A 495 6.72 16.75 -2.99
N PRO A 496 6.05 15.98 -3.87
CA PRO A 496 6.52 14.65 -4.23
C PRO A 496 7.83 14.76 -4.98
N MET A 497 8.81 13.90 -4.69
CA MET A 497 10.11 13.93 -5.33
C MET A 497 10.23 12.85 -6.41
N GLY A 498 9.89 11.60 -6.05
CA GLY A 498 9.94 10.47 -6.96
C GLY A 498 9.60 9.17 -6.24
N VAL A 499 9.50 8.11 -7.01
CA VAL A 499 9.18 6.76 -6.54
C VAL A 499 10.44 5.93 -6.48
N MET A 500 10.65 5.27 -5.35
CA MET A 500 11.70 4.27 -5.15
C MET A 500 11.11 2.87 -5.11
N PRO A 501 11.71 1.89 -5.79
CA PRO A 501 11.32 0.49 -5.68
C PRO A 501 11.80 -0.11 -4.36
N LYS A 502 11.20 -1.26 -4.00
CA LYS A 502 11.76 -2.19 -3.01
C LYS A 502 12.15 -3.48 -3.72
N VAL A 503 13.30 -4.03 -3.39
CA VAL A 503 13.75 -5.32 -3.92
C VAL A 503 13.72 -6.35 -2.81
N GLN A 504 12.87 -7.34 -2.98
CA GLN A 504 12.83 -8.55 -2.15
C GLN A 504 13.62 -9.66 -2.86
N ALA A 505 14.19 -10.58 -2.12
CA ALA A 505 14.95 -11.66 -2.72
C ALA A 505 14.62 -12.99 -2.07
N VAL A 506 14.71 -14.04 -2.86
CA VAL A 506 14.64 -15.42 -2.36
C VAL A 506 15.70 -16.27 -3.02
N ARG A 507 16.09 -17.36 -2.37
CA ARG A 507 16.95 -18.38 -2.96
C ARG A 507 16.24 -19.06 -4.15
N ALA A 508 17.04 -19.53 -5.10
CA ALA A 508 16.52 -20.16 -6.33
C ALA A 508 15.69 -21.43 -6.08
N ASN A 509 15.86 -22.08 -4.93
CA ASN A 509 15.06 -23.23 -4.52
C ASN A 509 13.71 -22.86 -3.87
N VAL A 510 13.41 -21.55 -3.67
CA VAL A 510 12.11 -21.07 -3.20
C VAL A 510 11.21 -20.81 -4.40
N GLU A 511 10.10 -21.49 -4.49
CA GLU A 511 9.11 -21.37 -5.56
C GLU A 511 7.85 -20.68 -5.08
N GLY A 512 7.14 -19.99 -6.01
CA GLY A 512 5.85 -19.33 -5.72
C GLY A 512 5.94 -18.02 -4.94
N PHE A 513 7.14 -17.56 -4.57
CA PHE A 513 7.28 -16.25 -3.91
C PHE A 513 7.02 -15.11 -4.90
N GLU A 514 6.07 -14.26 -4.55
CA GLU A 514 5.73 -13.03 -5.26
C GLU A 514 5.91 -11.83 -4.33
N PRO A 515 6.65 -10.78 -4.76
CA PRO A 515 6.87 -9.60 -3.95
C PRO A 515 5.56 -8.83 -3.74
N TYR A 516 5.42 -8.23 -2.57
CA TYR A 516 4.29 -7.36 -2.23
C TYR A 516 4.70 -6.34 -1.17
N PHE A 517 3.79 -5.45 -0.78
CA PHE A 517 4.01 -4.42 0.24
C PHE A 517 4.30 -4.95 1.65
N ALA A 518 4.09 -6.23 1.87
CA ALA A 518 4.61 -7.00 3.00
C ALA A 518 4.86 -8.45 2.56
N VAL A 519 5.61 -9.19 3.35
CA VAL A 519 6.03 -10.56 3.04
C VAL A 519 4.82 -11.50 3.05
N ARG A 520 4.54 -12.11 1.90
CA ARG A 520 3.51 -13.14 1.73
C ARG A 520 4.21 -14.50 1.60
N VAL A 521 3.91 -15.42 2.50
CA VAL A 521 4.51 -16.77 2.50
C VAL A 521 3.52 -17.87 2.11
N SER A 522 2.28 -17.50 1.78
CA SER A 522 1.31 -18.40 1.14
C SER A 522 1.75 -18.73 -0.28
N ASN A 523 1.44 -19.93 -0.75
CA ASN A 523 1.78 -20.45 -2.08
C ASN A 523 3.31 -20.57 -2.32
N VAL A 524 4.10 -20.54 -1.24
CA VAL A 524 5.56 -20.67 -1.30
C VAL A 524 5.97 -22.06 -0.90
N SER A 525 6.78 -22.74 -1.72
CA SER A 525 7.37 -24.04 -1.44
C SER A 525 8.90 -24.00 -1.58
N ILE A 526 9.57 -24.98 -0.98
CA ILE A 526 11.04 -25.09 -0.99
C ILE A 526 11.41 -26.42 -1.66
N ARG A 527 12.26 -26.36 -2.69
CA ARG A 527 12.92 -27.55 -3.22
C ARG A 527 14.08 -27.96 -2.33
N PRO A 528 14.42 -29.25 -2.29
CA PRO A 528 15.58 -29.76 -1.54
C PRO A 528 16.89 -29.09 -1.94
#